data_87708071e2483b6309be5ce7c8fa4475
#
_entry.id   87708071e2483b6309be5ce7c8fa4475
#
_cell.length_a   1.000
_cell.length_b   1.000
_cell.length_c   1.000
_cell.angle_alpha   90.00
_cell.angle_beta   90.00
_cell.angle_gamma   90.00
#
_symmetry.space_group_name_H-M   'P 1'
#
loop_
_entity.id
_entity.type
_entity.pdbx_description
1 polymer ?
#
loop_
_entity_poly.entity_id
_entity_poly.type
_entity_poly.pdbx_seq_one_letter_code
_entity_poly.pdbx_strand_id
1 'polypeptide(L)' 'MMMMMMIIMMIMMLMSILMMMMMLIIMMMII' A
#
# COMPACT_ATOMS: atom_id res chain seq x y z
N MET A 1 7.93 -8.05 21.64
CA MET A 1 7.88 -9.00 20.54
C MET A 1 6.66 -8.86 19.67
N MET A 2 5.53 -8.56 20.27
CA MET A 2 4.31 -8.32 19.49
C MET A 2 4.36 -7.00 18.72
N MET A 3 5.16 -6.07 19.17
CA MET A 3 5.24 -4.75 18.54
C MET A 3 5.80 -4.79 17.13
N MET A 4 6.78 -5.65 16.91
CA MET A 4 7.40 -5.75 15.59
C MET A 4 6.44 -6.30 14.55
N MET A 5 5.65 -7.26 14.95
CA MET A 5 4.64 -7.84 14.04
C MET A 5 3.57 -6.84 13.67
N MET A 6 3.16 -6.03 14.64
CA MET A 6 2.17 -4.99 14.37
C MET A 6 2.69 -3.94 13.40
N ILE A 7 3.94 -3.56 13.55
CA ILE A 7 4.55 -2.57 12.66
C ILE A 7 4.65 -3.12 11.24
N ILE A 8 5.07 -4.38 11.10
CA ILE A 8 5.18 -5.00 9.79
C ILE A 8 3.82 -5.07 9.10
N MET A 9 2.80 -5.44 9.85
CA MET A 9 1.45 -5.50 9.30
C MET A 9 0.95 -4.13 8.85
N MET A 10 1.25 -3.10 9.63
CA MET A 10 0.87 -1.73 9.27
C MET A 10 1.59 -1.26 8.01
N ILE A 11 2.87 -1.58 7.90
CA ILE A 11 3.64 -1.21 6.71
C ILE A 11 3.11 -1.93 5.48
N MET A 12 2.79 -3.19 5.61
CA MET A 12 2.24 -3.96 4.50
C MET A 12 0.90 -3.40 4.02
N MET A 13 0.06 -2.99 4.94
CA MET A 13 -1.21 -2.37 4.58
C MET A 13 -1.01 -1.04 3.88
N LEU A 14 -0.07 -0.25 4.36
CA LEU A 14 0.23 1.04 3.76
C LEU A 14 0.78 0.88 2.34
N MET A 15 1.64 -0.09 2.15
CA MET A 15 2.19 -0.39 0.84
C MET A 15 1.11 -0.85 -0.14
N SER A 16 0.15 -1.62 0.33
CA SER A 16 -0.95 -2.08 -0.50
C SER A 16 -1.81 -0.92 -0.99
N ILE A 17 -2.08 0.03 -0.10
CA ILE A 17 -2.86 1.21 -0.48
C ILE A 17 -2.10 2.05 -1.50
N LEU A 18 -0.80 2.22 -1.31
CA LEU A 18 0.03 2.97 -2.23
C LEU A 18 0.05 2.33 -3.62
N MET A 19 0.12 1.03 -3.69
CA MET A 19 0.09 0.31 -4.95
C MET A 19 -1.25 0.50 -5.67
N MET A 20 -2.33 0.47 -4.93
CA MET A 20 -3.65 0.70 -5.51
C MET A 20 -3.79 2.12 -6.05
N MET A 21 -3.26 3.08 -5.33
CA MET A 21 -3.29 4.48 -5.78
C MET A 21 -2.46 4.66 -7.05
N MET A 22 -1.31 4.04 -7.12
CA MET A 22 -0.47 4.09 -8.32
C MET A 22 -1.18 3.49 -9.53
N MET A 23 -1.86 2.39 -9.32
CA MET A 23 -2.61 1.74 -10.41
C MET A 23 -3.72 2.64 -10.91
N LEU A 24 -4.41 3.32 -10.01
CA LEU A 24 -5.47 4.25 -10.38
C LEU A 24 -4.94 5.40 -11.21
N ILE A 25 -3.79 5.94 -10.82
CA ILE A 25 -3.17 7.05 -11.55
C ILE A 25 -2.78 6.60 -12.96
N ILE A 26 -2.21 5.41 -13.08
CA ILE A 26 -1.82 4.87 -14.39
C ILE A 26 -3.04 4.68 -15.28
N MET A 27 -4.12 4.18 -14.74
CA MET A 27 -5.36 4.00 -15.50
C MET A 27 -5.92 5.34 -15.99
N MET A 28 -5.86 6.35 -15.15
CA MET A 28 -6.31 7.69 -15.55
C MET A 28 -5.44 8.30 -16.63
N MET A 29 -4.16 7.98 -16.63
CA MET A 29 -3.25 8.50 -17.64
C MET A 29 -3.42 7.79 -18.99
N ILE A 30 -3.83 6.52 -18.99
CA ILE A 30 -4.02 5.75 -20.22
C ILE A 30 -5.35 6.09 -20.88
N ILE A 31 -6.34 6.41 -20.09
CA ILE A 31 -7.66 6.82 -20.60
C ILE A 31 -7.67 8.29 -20.95
#